data_5c86d2400325db7c030bb0d995182d7e
#
_entry.id   5c86d2400325db7c030bb0d995182d7e
#
_cell.length_a   1.000
_cell.length_b   1.000
_cell.length_c   1.000
_cell.angle_alpha   90.00
_cell.angle_beta   90.00
_cell.angle_gamma   90.00
#
_symmetry.space_group_name_H-M   'P 1'
#
loop_
_entity.id
_entity.type
_entity.pdbx_description
1 polymer ?
#
loop_
_entity_poly.entity_id
_entity_poly.type
_entity_poly.pdbx_seq_one_letter_code
_entity_poly.pdbx_strand_id
1 'polypeptide(L)'
;VKINILSFALFCSLSSTALAQDVVVFGDSLSDMGQTGWNKKASYLKADGSYHHLYDEYLAQAFGKKLMPSTQGGLNYAYSGGVIVGAHNTRTAEQPHLALEKQINEYLHAPVKKEALHILWAGGNDLATVLATAVTKTTPEEKQAYVLASINTMAQTMAQQWGALQQAGVNQIIAPTIPNVTYTPEFFDKLGEAASAQIQAKSYGLIKQSDFVTNFKAAAEQLLVQPTKNLEEFEKHRVQTLEKAAEDFYNSRAWYTKLLLSTAGYNTKSIAETLIKEYKTIVEQAAQATTFLNASITSALNQVGGNIVRIDTDGLLKDMMTRPAEYGLTNTTTVVCKESTADPAKPACKPEDQTAASQRLFADSFHPGPTAHKAMSDYILNVLQTPKDMGILTQIVQQQTELALDFIRTESNRHRLQQQSAQSIDTLAAYQKQKGGHSLHVGAKVQFNPQWQLALVASQQKQDVQQGLININTQNRVLSTALRYDADNWWLGSALQVNNTTLTTDRVAYIGHSTHQQSAETESESFSMGLFAGYEWKFKALGIALIADLNKTKTDVAGFGEQNRGITQMQFAARTEKV
;
A
#
# COMPACT_ATOMS: atom_id res chain seq x y z
N VAL A 1 42.48 -39.85 7.02
CA VAL A 1 41.54 -39.46 5.97
C VAL A 1 40.33 -38.90 6.70
N LYS A 2 40.15 -37.57 6.65
CA LYS A 2 38.95 -36.93 7.22
C LYS A 2 37.81 -37.04 6.21
N ILE A 3 36.81 -37.84 6.51
CA ILE A 3 35.54 -37.83 5.79
C ILE A 3 34.64 -36.84 6.54
N ASN A 4 34.55 -35.62 6.02
CA ASN A 4 33.49 -34.73 6.41
C ASN A 4 32.21 -35.25 5.75
N ILE A 5 31.31 -35.81 6.50
CA ILE A 5 29.94 -36.02 6.06
C ILE A 5 29.31 -34.63 6.05
N LEU A 6 29.19 -34.05 4.85
CA LEU A 6 28.40 -32.85 4.62
C LEU A 6 26.98 -33.12 5.13
N SER A 7 26.56 -32.39 6.13
CA SER A 7 25.14 -32.16 6.38
C SER A 7 24.59 -31.47 5.14
N PHE A 8 23.90 -32.21 4.28
CA PHE A 8 23.11 -31.65 3.19
C PHE A 8 21.87 -30.99 3.84
N ALA A 9 22.05 -29.78 4.34
CA ALA A 9 20.91 -28.92 4.54
C ALA A 9 20.36 -28.64 3.14
N LEU A 10 19.25 -29.26 2.83
CA LEU A 10 18.45 -28.99 1.64
C LEU A 10 18.00 -27.53 1.75
N PHE A 11 18.80 -26.61 1.26
CA PHE A 11 18.38 -25.24 0.99
C PHE A 11 17.33 -25.33 -0.11
N CYS A 12 16.06 -25.54 0.26
CA CYS A 12 14.98 -25.03 -0.54
C CYS A 12 15.16 -23.51 -0.53
N SER A 13 15.87 -23.00 -1.53
CA SER A 13 15.67 -21.66 -1.99
C SER A 13 14.19 -21.58 -2.38
N LEU A 14 13.36 -21.17 -1.44
CA LEU A 14 12.06 -20.61 -1.74
C LEU A 14 12.35 -19.29 -2.50
N SER A 15 12.76 -19.44 -3.78
CA SER A 15 12.37 -18.45 -4.74
C SER A 15 10.87 -18.31 -4.54
N SER A 16 10.42 -17.18 -4.02
CA SER A 16 9.03 -16.80 -4.00
C SER A 16 8.60 -16.69 -5.46
N THR A 17 8.24 -17.84 -6.06
CA THR A 17 7.36 -17.85 -7.21
C THR A 17 6.11 -17.13 -6.68
N ALA A 18 5.90 -15.90 -7.11
CA ALA A 18 4.61 -15.26 -6.93
C ALA A 18 3.59 -16.30 -7.39
N LEU A 19 2.89 -16.92 -6.43
CA LEU A 19 1.87 -17.91 -6.76
C LEU A 19 0.90 -17.18 -7.66
N ALA A 20 0.65 -17.74 -8.86
CA ALA A 20 -0.27 -17.17 -9.82
C ALA A 20 -1.65 -17.05 -9.16
N GLN A 21 -1.95 -15.85 -8.65
CA GLN A 21 -3.16 -15.57 -7.87
C GLN A 21 -4.18 -14.88 -8.76
N ASP A 22 -5.43 -15.37 -8.76
CA ASP A 22 -6.52 -14.71 -9.45
C ASP A 22 -6.85 -13.38 -8.74
N VAL A 23 -7.31 -12.39 -9.52
CA VAL A 23 -7.76 -11.09 -9.01
C VAL A 23 -9.23 -10.94 -9.35
N VAL A 24 -10.06 -10.70 -8.35
CA VAL A 24 -11.50 -10.42 -8.47
C VAL A 24 -11.75 -8.97 -8.12
N VAL A 25 -12.47 -8.24 -8.97
CA VAL A 25 -12.60 -6.80 -8.85
C VAL A 25 -14.07 -6.38 -8.84
N PHE A 26 -14.45 -5.56 -7.87
CA PHE A 26 -15.75 -4.90 -7.76
C PHE A 26 -15.54 -3.39 -7.61
N GLY A 27 -16.35 -2.59 -8.26
CA GLY A 27 -16.20 -1.14 -8.13
C GLY A 27 -16.83 -0.32 -9.23
N ASP A 28 -16.17 0.77 -9.52
CA ASP A 28 -16.62 1.79 -10.45
C ASP A 28 -15.69 1.93 -11.68
N SER A 29 -15.70 3.09 -12.33
CA SER A 29 -14.92 3.39 -13.53
C SER A 29 -13.40 3.30 -13.34
N LEU A 30 -12.88 3.43 -12.12
CA LEU A 30 -11.45 3.25 -11.85
C LEU A 30 -10.98 1.82 -12.12
N SER A 31 -11.91 0.88 -12.06
CA SER A 31 -11.66 -0.56 -12.22
C SER A 31 -12.39 -1.19 -13.43
N ASP A 32 -13.29 -0.47 -14.10
CA ASP A 32 -14.06 -1.00 -15.23
C ASP A 32 -13.19 -1.10 -16.48
N MET A 33 -12.90 -2.31 -16.88
CA MET A 33 -12.10 -2.59 -18.07
C MET A 33 -12.93 -2.77 -19.36
N GLY A 34 -14.22 -2.36 -19.37
CA GLY A 34 -15.10 -2.37 -20.56
C GLY A 34 -16.23 -3.39 -20.51
N GLN A 35 -16.98 -3.44 -19.42
CA GLN A 35 -18.09 -4.39 -19.18
C GLN A 35 -19.21 -4.31 -20.21
N THR A 36 -19.54 -3.14 -20.67
CA THR A 36 -20.74 -2.88 -21.46
C THR A 36 -20.55 -3.07 -22.97
N GLY A 37 -19.49 -3.75 -23.38
CA GLY A 37 -19.27 -4.12 -24.80
C GLY A 37 -18.76 -3.00 -25.70
N TRP A 38 -18.54 -1.79 -25.18
CA TRP A 38 -17.98 -0.69 -25.97
C TRP A 38 -16.46 -0.60 -25.92
N ASN A 39 -15.80 -1.51 -25.23
CA ASN A 39 -14.35 -1.53 -25.07
C ASN A 39 -13.76 -0.20 -24.54
N LYS A 40 -14.55 0.57 -23.78
CA LYS A 40 -14.12 1.84 -23.20
C LYS A 40 -13.74 1.66 -21.74
N LYS A 41 -12.65 2.32 -21.36
CA LYS A 41 -12.16 2.40 -19.98
C LYS A 41 -12.00 3.86 -19.61
N ALA A 42 -11.91 4.16 -18.32
CA ALA A 42 -11.47 5.44 -17.79
C ALA A 42 -9.95 5.63 -18.02
N SER A 43 -9.56 5.63 -19.29
CA SER A 43 -8.19 5.69 -19.81
C SER A 43 -8.24 6.21 -21.25
N TYR A 44 -7.12 6.18 -22.00
CA TYR A 44 -7.06 6.61 -23.39
C TYR A 44 -6.32 5.61 -24.27
N LEU A 45 -6.48 5.74 -25.59
CA LEU A 45 -5.91 4.81 -26.55
C LEU A 45 -4.42 5.07 -26.77
N LYS A 46 -3.69 3.98 -26.96
CA LYS A 46 -2.34 3.96 -27.51
C LYS A 46 -2.37 4.11 -29.03
N ALA A 47 -1.21 4.31 -29.64
CA ALA A 47 -1.07 4.37 -31.09
C ALA A 47 -1.53 3.10 -31.82
N ASP A 48 -1.49 1.94 -31.16
CA ASP A 48 -1.94 0.65 -31.68
C ASP A 48 -3.45 0.42 -31.55
N GLY A 49 -4.20 1.40 -31.04
CA GLY A 49 -5.64 1.33 -30.84
C GLY A 49 -6.08 0.59 -29.58
N SER A 50 -5.15 0.03 -28.79
CA SER A 50 -5.47 -0.54 -27.49
C SER A 50 -5.54 0.53 -26.41
N TYR A 51 -6.35 0.29 -25.34
CA TYR A 51 -6.35 1.15 -24.16
C TYR A 51 -5.09 0.95 -23.31
N HIS A 52 -4.64 2.01 -22.67
CA HIS A 52 -3.73 1.88 -21.54
C HIS A 52 -4.38 1.05 -20.43
N HIS A 53 -3.57 0.30 -19.69
CA HIS A 53 -4.03 -0.51 -18.57
C HIS A 53 -4.50 0.34 -17.41
N LEU A 54 -5.52 -0.18 -16.70
CA LEU A 54 -5.91 0.26 -15.36
C LEU A 54 -5.02 -0.42 -14.30
N TYR A 55 -5.11 0.03 -13.06
CA TYR A 55 -4.28 -0.50 -11.96
C TYR A 55 -4.49 -1.99 -11.70
N ASP A 56 -5.72 -2.47 -11.82
CA ASP A 56 -6.13 -3.87 -11.61
C ASP A 56 -5.61 -4.80 -12.70
N GLU A 57 -5.48 -4.32 -13.93
CA GLU A 57 -4.85 -5.06 -15.03
C GLU A 57 -3.33 -5.20 -14.78
N TYR A 58 -2.65 -4.11 -14.36
CA TYR A 58 -1.24 -4.18 -13.96
C TYR A 58 -1.04 -5.14 -12.78
N LEU A 59 -1.94 -5.09 -11.80
CA LEU A 59 -1.90 -5.95 -10.63
C LEU A 59 -2.06 -7.43 -11.02
N ALA A 60 -3.05 -7.75 -11.86
CA ALA A 60 -3.25 -9.11 -12.36
C ALA A 60 -2.03 -9.62 -13.14
N GLN A 61 -1.42 -8.78 -13.98
CA GLN A 61 -0.19 -9.12 -14.71
C GLN A 61 0.97 -9.43 -13.75
N ALA A 62 1.13 -8.68 -12.65
CA ALA A 62 2.15 -8.94 -11.65
C ALA A 62 1.98 -10.32 -10.97
N PHE A 63 0.74 -10.82 -10.89
CA PHE A 63 0.42 -12.18 -10.42
C PHE A 63 0.42 -13.22 -11.56
N GLY A 64 0.90 -12.89 -12.76
CA GLY A 64 0.95 -13.81 -13.90
C GLY A 64 -0.43 -14.15 -14.48
N LYS A 65 -1.44 -13.30 -14.27
CA LYS A 65 -2.82 -13.49 -14.72
C LYS A 65 -3.25 -12.40 -15.72
N LYS A 66 -4.25 -12.73 -16.53
CA LYS A 66 -4.95 -11.78 -17.38
C LYS A 66 -6.33 -11.52 -16.77
N LEU A 67 -6.61 -10.27 -16.44
CA LEU A 67 -7.93 -9.85 -16.00
C LEU A 67 -8.83 -9.66 -17.21
N MET A 68 -10.10 -10.04 -17.08
CA MET A 68 -11.14 -9.87 -18.12
C MET A 68 -12.46 -9.46 -17.47
N PRO A 69 -13.37 -8.76 -18.20
CA PRO A 69 -14.70 -8.42 -17.73
C PRO A 69 -15.54 -9.65 -17.39
N SER A 70 -16.42 -9.57 -16.40
CA SER A 70 -17.36 -10.65 -16.02
C SER A 70 -18.30 -11.00 -17.19
N THR A 71 -18.74 -10.03 -17.97
CA THR A 71 -19.54 -10.20 -19.20
C THR A 71 -18.84 -11.02 -20.30
N GLN A 72 -17.53 -11.23 -20.18
CA GLN A 72 -16.72 -12.07 -21.06
C GLN A 72 -16.18 -13.32 -20.33
N GLY A 73 -16.79 -13.70 -19.22
CA GLY A 73 -16.39 -14.85 -18.41
C GLY A 73 -15.16 -14.62 -17.54
N GLY A 74 -14.77 -13.35 -17.32
CA GLY A 74 -13.66 -12.97 -16.44
C GLY A 74 -14.08 -12.68 -15.01
N LEU A 75 -13.16 -12.08 -14.24
CA LEU A 75 -13.30 -11.83 -12.80
C LEU A 75 -13.36 -10.33 -12.45
N ASN A 76 -13.49 -9.45 -13.42
CA ASN A 76 -13.74 -8.04 -13.19
C ASN A 76 -15.24 -7.76 -13.30
N TYR A 77 -15.87 -7.40 -12.18
CA TYR A 77 -17.30 -7.10 -12.04
C TYR A 77 -17.56 -5.59 -11.90
N ALA A 78 -16.52 -4.75 -11.99
CA ALA A 78 -16.65 -3.30 -11.85
C ALA A 78 -17.35 -2.68 -13.06
N TYR A 79 -18.20 -1.67 -12.82
CA TYR A 79 -18.94 -0.94 -13.86
C TYR A 79 -18.75 0.58 -13.73
N SER A 80 -18.49 1.26 -14.84
CA SER A 80 -18.38 2.72 -14.89
C SER A 80 -19.67 3.40 -14.40
N GLY A 81 -19.50 4.30 -13.40
CA GLY A 81 -20.61 4.91 -12.68
C GLY A 81 -21.10 4.06 -11.49
N GLY A 82 -20.35 3.01 -11.13
CA GLY A 82 -20.64 2.15 -9.98
C GLY A 82 -20.71 2.93 -8.67
N VAL A 83 -21.64 2.54 -7.79
CA VAL A 83 -21.91 3.17 -6.48
C VAL A 83 -22.03 2.12 -5.38
N ILE A 84 -21.64 2.49 -4.17
CA ILE A 84 -21.84 1.67 -2.97
C ILE A 84 -23.34 1.53 -2.68
N VAL A 85 -24.07 2.66 -2.68
CA VAL A 85 -25.50 2.72 -2.39
C VAL A 85 -26.27 2.96 -3.70
N GLY A 86 -27.02 1.97 -4.15
CA GLY A 86 -27.71 2.03 -5.45
C GLY A 86 -28.54 3.31 -5.68
N ALA A 87 -29.16 3.85 -4.63
CA ALA A 87 -29.94 5.10 -4.71
C ALA A 87 -29.10 6.35 -5.05
N HIS A 88 -27.78 6.29 -4.92
CA HIS A 88 -26.89 7.41 -5.29
C HIS A 88 -26.65 7.54 -6.79
N ASN A 89 -27.10 6.60 -7.58
CA ASN A 89 -27.06 6.69 -9.05
C ASN A 89 -28.43 6.36 -9.63
N THR A 90 -29.10 7.34 -10.24
CA THR A 90 -30.44 7.17 -10.81
C THR A 90 -30.49 6.12 -11.92
N ARG A 91 -29.37 5.85 -12.59
CA ARG A 91 -29.28 4.81 -13.63
C ARG A 91 -29.36 3.39 -13.10
N THR A 92 -29.23 3.17 -11.77
CA THR A 92 -29.34 1.82 -11.16
C THR A 92 -30.70 1.17 -11.39
N ALA A 93 -31.76 1.95 -11.62
CA ALA A 93 -33.08 1.44 -11.96
C ALA A 93 -33.08 0.65 -13.29
N GLU A 94 -32.31 1.12 -14.28
CA GLU A 94 -32.20 0.51 -15.62
C GLU A 94 -30.94 -0.36 -15.74
N GLN A 95 -29.92 -0.05 -14.96
CA GLN A 95 -28.61 -0.72 -14.96
C GLN A 95 -28.24 -1.17 -13.52
N PRO A 96 -28.85 -2.25 -13.02
CA PRO A 96 -28.67 -2.67 -11.62
C PRO A 96 -27.21 -2.96 -11.23
N HIS A 97 -26.36 -3.38 -12.17
CA HIS A 97 -24.93 -3.67 -11.97
C HIS A 97 -24.11 -2.44 -11.53
N LEU A 98 -24.66 -1.23 -11.64
CA LEU A 98 -24.03 -0.04 -11.09
C LEU A 98 -24.04 -0.05 -9.55
N ALA A 99 -24.91 -0.82 -8.90
CA ALA A 99 -24.87 -1.00 -7.46
C ALA A 99 -23.89 -2.10 -7.08
N LEU A 100 -22.96 -1.80 -6.15
CA LEU A 100 -21.93 -2.74 -5.68
C LEU A 100 -22.53 -4.07 -5.19
N GLU A 101 -23.67 -4.01 -4.53
CA GLU A 101 -24.42 -5.20 -4.10
C GLU A 101 -24.72 -6.14 -5.27
N LYS A 102 -25.09 -5.62 -6.42
CA LYS A 102 -25.44 -6.44 -7.61
C LYS A 102 -24.22 -7.08 -8.25
N GLN A 103 -23.08 -6.37 -8.28
CA GLN A 103 -21.82 -6.91 -8.75
C GLN A 103 -21.38 -8.11 -7.89
N ILE A 104 -21.47 -7.96 -6.56
CA ILE A 104 -21.09 -9.02 -5.62
C ILE A 104 -22.08 -10.18 -5.68
N ASN A 105 -23.36 -9.92 -5.75
CA ASN A 105 -24.37 -10.97 -5.90
C ASN A 105 -24.17 -11.77 -7.20
N GLU A 106 -23.85 -11.12 -8.32
CA GLU A 106 -23.50 -11.82 -9.57
C GLU A 106 -22.30 -12.76 -9.37
N TYR A 107 -21.23 -12.28 -8.73
CA TYR A 107 -20.07 -13.12 -8.41
C TYR A 107 -20.40 -14.31 -7.49
N LEU A 108 -21.26 -14.11 -6.50
CA LEU A 108 -21.64 -15.15 -5.53
C LEU A 108 -22.53 -16.26 -6.13
N HIS A 109 -23.15 -16.03 -7.29
CA HIS A 109 -23.87 -17.06 -8.03
C HIS A 109 -22.93 -17.98 -8.85
N ALA A 110 -21.66 -17.63 -8.99
CA ALA A 110 -20.62 -18.47 -9.61
C ALA A 110 -19.76 -19.16 -8.54
N PRO A 111 -18.92 -20.16 -8.89
CA PRO A 111 -17.97 -20.76 -7.96
C PRO A 111 -16.99 -19.71 -7.42
N VAL A 112 -17.09 -19.42 -6.12
CA VAL A 112 -16.29 -18.39 -5.45
C VAL A 112 -14.82 -18.78 -5.42
N LYS A 113 -13.95 -17.89 -5.86
CA LYS A 113 -12.48 -18.02 -5.85
C LYS A 113 -11.91 -17.59 -4.49
N LYS A 114 -12.05 -18.42 -3.47
CA LYS A 114 -11.73 -18.08 -2.07
C LYS A 114 -10.30 -17.56 -1.86
N GLU A 115 -9.34 -18.11 -2.63
CA GLU A 115 -7.91 -17.76 -2.53
C GLU A 115 -7.51 -16.60 -3.46
N ALA A 116 -8.46 -16.05 -4.24
CA ALA A 116 -8.19 -14.90 -5.08
C ALA A 116 -7.98 -13.63 -4.25
N LEU A 117 -7.28 -12.65 -4.83
CA LEU A 117 -7.21 -11.31 -4.29
C LEU A 117 -8.49 -10.57 -4.68
N HIS A 118 -9.32 -10.23 -3.72
CA HIS A 118 -10.56 -9.49 -3.95
C HIS A 118 -10.35 -8.00 -3.71
N ILE A 119 -10.75 -7.17 -4.67
CA ILE A 119 -10.67 -5.71 -4.61
C ILE A 119 -12.09 -5.16 -4.54
N LEU A 120 -12.35 -4.31 -3.54
CA LEU A 120 -13.62 -3.66 -3.29
C LEU A 120 -13.40 -2.15 -3.25
N TRP A 121 -13.57 -1.47 -4.40
CA TRP A 121 -13.27 -0.04 -4.54
C TRP A 121 -14.36 0.72 -5.28
N ALA A 122 -15.21 1.39 -4.54
CA ALA A 122 -16.25 2.30 -5.00
C ALA A 122 -16.49 3.39 -3.96
N GLY A 123 -17.19 4.45 -4.34
CA GLY A 123 -17.62 5.51 -3.42
C GLY A 123 -17.35 6.93 -3.93
N GLY A 124 -16.51 7.09 -4.96
CA GLY A 124 -16.27 8.40 -5.57
C GLY A 124 -17.55 8.98 -6.18
N ASN A 125 -18.30 8.17 -6.94
CA ASN A 125 -19.57 8.56 -7.53
C ASN A 125 -20.65 8.85 -6.46
N ASP A 126 -20.69 8.03 -5.39
CA ASP A 126 -21.57 8.30 -4.25
C ASP A 126 -21.29 9.64 -3.62
N LEU A 127 -20.02 9.91 -3.28
CA LEU A 127 -19.61 11.16 -2.63
C LEU A 127 -19.93 12.37 -3.51
N ALA A 128 -19.64 12.30 -4.81
CA ALA A 128 -19.97 13.36 -5.75
C ALA A 128 -21.49 13.63 -5.77
N THR A 129 -22.33 12.60 -5.81
CA THR A 129 -23.79 12.72 -5.75
C THR A 129 -24.26 13.29 -4.41
N VAL A 130 -23.70 12.83 -3.29
CA VAL A 130 -24.04 13.31 -1.95
C VAL A 130 -23.71 14.79 -1.80
N LEU A 131 -22.51 15.22 -2.23
CA LEU A 131 -22.10 16.63 -2.18
C LEU A 131 -22.99 17.51 -3.08
N ALA A 132 -23.29 17.07 -4.31
CA ALA A 132 -24.18 17.77 -5.22
C ALA A 132 -25.59 17.91 -4.64
N THR A 133 -26.11 16.85 -4.01
CA THR A 133 -27.44 16.89 -3.38
C THR A 133 -27.44 17.77 -2.12
N ALA A 134 -26.37 17.76 -1.34
CA ALA A 134 -26.26 18.61 -0.15
C ALA A 134 -26.40 20.10 -0.48
N VAL A 135 -25.92 20.55 -1.64
CA VAL A 135 -26.05 21.97 -2.08
C VAL A 135 -27.53 22.37 -2.19
N THR A 136 -28.43 21.46 -2.50
CA THR A 136 -29.87 21.73 -2.63
C THR A 136 -30.61 21.88 -1.29
N LYS A 137 -29.98 21.52 -0.17
CA LYS A 137 -30.57 21.66 1.17
C LYS A 137 -30.58 23.11 1.61
N THR A 138 -31.57 23.48 2.43
CA THR A 138 -31.86 24.88 2.74
C THR A 138 -30.92 25.44 3.78
N THR A 139 -30.64 24.71 4.87
CA THR A 139 -29.81 25.21 5.96
C THR A 139 -28.46 24.48 6.05
N PRO A 140 -27.45 25.08 6.66
CA PRO A 140 -26.17 24.42 6.92
C PRO A 140 -26.32 23.12 7.72
N GLU A 141 -27.23 23.11 8.69
CA GLU A 141 -27.51 21.95 9.56
C GLU A 141 -28.13 20.80 8.75
N GLU A 142 -29.06 21.10 7.85
CA GLU A 142 -29.66 20.11 6.94
C GLU A 142 -28.61 19.53 5.99
N LYS A 143 -27.71 20.38 5.45
CA LYS A 143 -26.60 19.95 4.59
C LYS A 143 -25.71 18.96 5.33
N GLN A 144 -25.26 19.33 6.51
CA GLN A 144 -24.37 18.52 7.33
C GLN A 144 -25.05 17.19 7.73
N ALA A 145 -26.29 17.23 8.22
CA ALA A 145 -27.04 16.05 8.60
C ALA A 145 -27.21 15.06 7.42
N TYR A 146 -27.53 15.58 6.23
CA TYR A 146 -27.66 14.78 5.02
C TYR A 146 -26.33 14.10 4.63
N VAL A 147 -25.22 14.84 4.62
CA VAL A 147 -23.88 14.30 4.30
C VAL A 147 -23.48 13.21 5.28
N LEU A 148 -23.65 13.45 6.59
CA LEU A 148 -23.31 12.48 7.63
C LEU A 148 -24.15 11.20 7.53
N ALA A 149 -25.47 11.34 7.33
CA ALA A 149 -26.36 10.19 7.16
C ALA A 149 -26.00 9.35 5.93
N SER A 150 -25.73 10.02 4.80
CA SER A 150 -25.32 9.37 3.55
C SER A 150 -24.00 8.62 3.71
N ILE A 151 -22.97 9.23 4.33
CA ILE A 151 -21.67 8.60 4.61
C ILE A 151 -21.84 7.37 5.49
N ASN A 152 -22.64 7.44 6.55
CA ASN A 152 -22.91 6.30 7.40
C ASN A 152 -23.57 5.15 6.64
N THR A 153 -24.54 5.45 5.76
CA THR A 153 -25.18 4.46 4.90
C THR A 153 -24.16 3.81 3.97
N MET A 154 -23.29 4.58 3.33
CA MET A 154 -22.21 4.06 2.47
C MET A 154 -21.28 3.11 3.24
N ALA A 155 -20.84 3.51 4.43
CA ALA A 155 -19.96 2.71 5.25
C ALA A 155 -20.59 1.38 5.69
N GLN A 156 -21.85 1.41 6.12
CA GLN A 156 -22.60 0.21 6.50
C GLN A 156 -22.83 -0.72 5.30
N THR A 157 -23.19 -0.17 4.15
CA THR A 157 -23.39 -0.96 2.92
C THR A 157 -22.09 -1.62 2.49
N MET A 158 -20.95 -0.91 2.51
CA MET A 158 -19.65 -1.49 2.22
C MET A 158 -19.30 -2.66 3.17
N ALA A 159 -19.57 -2.49 4.46
CA ALA A 159 -19.35 -3.53 5.47
C ALA A 159 -20.26 -4.76 5.25
N GLN A 160 -21.51 -4.54 4.85
CA GLN A 160 -22.43 -5.63 4.49
C GLN A 160 -21.91 -6.43 3.28
N GLN A 161 -21.39 -5.75 2.27
CA GLN A 161 -20.83 -6.41 1.10
C GLN A 161 -19.58 -7.25 1.46
N TRP A 162 -18.72 -6.74 2.33
CA TRP A 162 -17.61 -7.53 2.86
C TRP A 162 -18.11 -8.76 3.64
N GLY A 163 -19.10 -8.57 4.51
CA GLY A 163 -19.71 -9.67 5.26
C GLY A 163 -20.27 -10.77 4.37
N ALA A 164 -20.90 -10.42 3.24
CA ALA A 164 -21.41 -11.39 2.26
C ALA A 164 -20.27 -12.20 1.60
N LEU A 165 -19.18 -11.54 1.23
CA LEU A 165 -17.99 -12.21 0.70
C LEU A 165 -17.33 -13.14 1.72
N GLN A 166 -17.24 -12.73 3.00
CA GLN A 166 -16.71 -13.58 4.07
C GLN A 166 -17.58 -14.83 4.30
N GLN A 167 -18.89 -14.70 4.31
CA GLN A 167 -19.82 -15.83 4.44
C GLN A 167 -19.65 -16.84 3.29
N ALA A 168 -19.27 -16.37 2.10
CA ALA A 168 -18.93 -17.22 0.96
C ALA A 168 -17.53 -17.82 1.03
N GLY A 169 -16.76 -17.50 2.08
CA GLY A 169 -15.43 -18.07 2.33
C GLY A 169 -14.27 -17.24 1.78
N VAL A 170 -14.49 -15.99 1.37
CA VAL A 170 -13.41 -15.07 1.01
C VAL A 170 -12.65 -14.66 2.27
N ASN A 171 -11.33 -14.83 2.27
CA ASN A 171 -10.51 -14.62 3.46
C ASN A 171 -9.87 -13.25 3.55
N GLN A 172 -9.75 -12.53 2.42
CA GLN A 172 -9.04 -11.25 2.35
C GLN A 172 -9.66 -10.34 1.31
N ILE A 173 -9.78 -9.04 1.65
CA ILE A 173 -10.07 -7.98 0.67
C ILE A 173 -8.99 -6.90 0.67
N ILE A 174 -8.81 -6.28 -0.49
CA ILE A 174 -8.20 -4.96 -0.64
C ILE A 174 -9.33 -3.95 -0.76
N ALA A 175 -9.33 -2.95 0.11
CA ALA A 175 -10.30 -1.86 0.11
C ALA A 175 -9.56 -0.51 0.05
N PRO A 176 -9.27 0.04 -1.14
CA PRO A 176 -8.61 1.33 -1.27
C PRO A 176 -9.44 2.47 -0.67
N THR A 177 -8.78 3.51 -0.20
CA THR A 177 -9.45 4.75 0.20
C THR A 177 -10.02 5.47 -1.01
N ILE A 178 -11.07 6.25 -0.82
CA ILE A 178 -11.64 7.09 -1.88
C ILE A 178 -10.78 8.33 -1.98
N PRO A 179 -10.22 8.64 -3.18
CA PRO A 179 -9.43 9.84 -3.39
C PRO A 179 -10.26 11.12 -3.20
N ASN A 180 -9.61 12.19 -2.75
CA ASN A 180 -10.24 13.48 -2.58
C ASN A 180 -10.71 14.05 -3.94
N VAL A 181 -12.02 14.05 -4.13
CA VAL A 181 -12.65 14.51 -5.38
C VAL A 181 -12.36 15.97 -5.72
N THR A 182 -11.96 16.79 -4.72
CA THR A 182 -11.65 18.21 -4.95
C THR A 182 -10.43 18.43 -5.85
N TYR A 183 -9.58 17.43 -6.00
CA TYR A 183 -8.42 17.49 -6.88
C TYR A 183 -8.80 17.38 -8.36
N THR A 184 -9.95 16.78 -8.67
CA THR A 184 -10.35 16.53 -10.07
C THR A 184 -10.63 17.83 -10.83
N PRO A 185 -10.34 17.89 -12.13
CA PRO A 185 -10.74 19.01 -12.99
C PRO A 185 -12.26 19.26 -12.97
N GLU A 186 -13.07 18.20 -12.99
CA GLU A 186 -14.54 18.30 -12.98
C GLU A 186 -15.06 19.01 -11.73
N PHE A 187 -14.47 18.74 -10.56
CA PHE A 187 -14.85 19.43 -9.34
C PHE A 187 -14.63 20.95 -9.47
N PHE A 188 -13.51 21.37 -10.04
CA PHE A 188 -13.20 22.77 -10.22
C PHE A 188 -14.11 23.44 -11.26
N ASP A 189 -14.44 22.75 -12.35
CA ASP A 189 -15.37 23.23 -13.38
C ASP A 189 -16.79 23.40 -12.81
N LYS A 190 -17.28 22.40 -12.08
CA LYS A 190 -18.60 22.45 -11.42
C LYS A 190 -18.68 23.53 -10.36
N LEU A 191 -17.58 23.76 -9.65
CA LEU A 191 -17.48 24.84 -8.67
C LEU A 191 -17.53 26.20 -9.34
N GLY A 192 -16.86 26.41 -10.49
CA GLY A 192 -16.95 27.62 -11.29
C GLY A 192 -18.40 27.90 -11.73
N GLU A 193 -19.15 26.89 -12.14
CA GLU A 193 -20.56 26.99 -12.48
C GLU A 193 -21.43 27.37 -11.24
N ALA A 194 -21.23 26.71 -10.09
CA ALA A 194 -21.97 26.97 -8.87
C ALA A 194 -21.69 28.37 -8.29
N ALA A 195 -20.43 28.78 -8.28
CA ALA A 195 -20.03 30.12 -7.85
C ALA A 195 -20.63 31.21 -8.75
N SER A 196 -20.70 30.96 -10.05
CA SER A 196 -21.35 31.87 -11.02
C SER A 196 -22.85 32.04 -10.74
N ALA A 197 -23.55 30.95 -10.38
CA ALA A 197 -24.96 30.99 -10.01
C ALA A 197 -25.20 31.80 -8.73
N GLN A 198 -24.32 31.67 -7.74
CA GLN A 198 -24.40 32.45 -6.49
C GLN A 198 -24.16 33.97 -6.75
N ILE A 199 -23.17 34.29 -7.58
CA ILE A 199 -22.91 35.69 -7.96
C ILE A 199 -24.13 36.28 -8.70
N GLN A 200 -24.74 35.53 -9.61
CA GLN A 200 -25.98 35.94 -10.26
C GLN A 200 -27.08 36.25 -9.24
N ALA A 201 -27.30 35.33 -8.28
CA ALA A 201 -28.31 35.52 -7.23
C ALA A 201 -28.03 36.74 -6.33
N LYS A 202 -26.77 36.89 -5.86
CA LYS A 202 -26.34 38.00 -4.99
C LYS A 202 -26.33 39.35 -5.71
N SER A 203 -26.14 39.37 -7.03
CA SER A 203 -26.16 40.58 -7.85
C SER A 203 -27.55 40.93 -8.37
N TYR A 204 -28.60 40.30 -7.90
CA TYR A 204 -29.98 40.50 -8.38
C TYR A 204 -30.11 40.36 -9.91
N GLY A 205 -29.29 39.44 -10.50
CA GLY A 205 -29.29 39.19 -11.95
C GLY A 205 -28.50 40.20 -12.80
N LEU A 206 -27.82 41.18 -12.18
CA LEU A 206 -26.91 42.10 -12.90
C LEU A 206 -25.75 41.34 -13.56
N ILE A 207 -25.29 40.27 -12.96
CA ILE A 207 -24.31 39.34 -13.50
C ILE A 207 -25.04 38.06 -13.92
N LYS A 208 -24.98 37.73 -15.23
CA LYS A 208 -25.54 36.46 -15.73
C LYS A 208 -24.53 35.36 -15.53
N GLN A 209 -25.02 34.20 -15.05
CA GLN A 209 -24.19 33.01 -14.88
C GLN A 209 -23.43 32.65 -16.15
N SER A 210 -24.12 32.64 -17.31
CA SER A 210 -23.50 32.28 -18.61
C SER A 210 -22.30 33.14 -18.96
N ASP A 211 -22.39 34.43 -18.69
CA ASP A 211 -21.31 35.37 -19.02
C ASP A 211 -20.07 35.14 -18.17
N PHE A 212 -20.26 34.79 -16.88
CA PHE A 212 -19.15 34.49 -16.01
C PHE A 212 -18.52 33.11 -16.33
N VAL A 213 -19.32 32.09 -16.58
CA VAL A 213 -18.84 30.73 -16.96
C VAL A 213 -17.97 30.79 -18.22
N THR A 214 -18.32 31.64 -19.20
CA THR A 214 -17.51 31.83 -20.43
C THR A 214 -16.11 32.37 -20.09
N ASN A 215 -16.04 33.40 -19.25
CA ASN A 215 -14.76 33.99 -18.83
C ASN A 215 -13.95 33.01 -17.94
N PHE A 216 -14.63 32.26 -17.08
CA PHE A 216 -14.00 31.22 -16.26
C PHE A 216 -13.35 30.14 -17.12
N LYS A 217 -14.05 29.59 -18.12
CA LYS A 217 -13.51 28.59 -19.03
C LYS A 217 -12.30 29.12 -19.83
N ALA A 218 -12.37 30.35 -20.33
CA ALA A 218 -11.25 30.95 -21.04
C ALA A 218 -10.02 31.15 -20.12
N ALA A 219 -10.22 31.59 -18.88
CA ALA A 219 -9.15 31.71 -17.89
C ALA A 219 -8.56 30.33 -17.52
N ALA A 220 -9.40 29.31 -17.36
CA ALA A 220 -8.98 27.95 -17.07
C ALA A 220 -8.13 27.36 -18.21
N GLU A 221 -8.54 27.53 -19.47
CA GLU A 221 -7.78 27.08 -20.65
C GLU A 221 -6.39 27.74 -20.73
N GLN A 222 -6.24 28.94 -20.21
CA GLN A 222 -4.96 29.67 -20.23
C GLN A 222 -4.04 29.31 -19.07
N LEU A 223 -4.58 29.16 -17.85
CA LEU A 223 -3.79 29.10 -16.62
C LEU A 223 -3.59 27.65 -16.13
N LEU A 224 -4.61 26.78 -16.23
CA LEU A 224 -4.50 25.40 -15.75
C LEU A 224 -3.60 24.52 -16.61
N VAL A 225 -3.31 24.89 -17.85
CA VAL A 225 -2.39 24.16 -18.73
C VAL A 225 -0.92 24.34 -18.36
N GLN A 226 -0.62 25.32 -17.50
CA GLN A 226 0.75 25.58 -17.04
C GLN A 226 1.30 24.39 -16.23
N PRO A 227 2.61 24.14 -16.26
CA PRO A 227 3.23 23.11 -15.42
C PRO A 227 2.94 23.33 -13.93
N THR A 228 2.78 22.25 -13.20
CA THR A 228 2.59 22.25 -11.73
C THR A 228 3.74 21.49 -11.08
N LYS A 229 4.46 22.13 -10.16
CA LYS A 229 5.63 21.54 -9.47
C LYS A 229 5.28 20.94 -8.12
N ASN A 230 4.17 21.38 -7.54
CA ASN A 230 3.71 20.93 -6.24
C ASN A 230 2.22 21.32 -6.02
N LEU A 231 1.68 20.89 -4.88
CA LEU A 231 0.31 21.19 -4.49
C LEU A 231 0.04 22.70 -4.30
N GLU A 232 1.04 23.47 -3.90
CA GLU A 232 0.91 24.93 -3.75
C GLU A 232 0.71 25.61 -5.11
N GLU A 233 1.48 25.22 -6.14
CA GLU A 233 1.29 25.71 -7.51
C GLU A 233 -0.06 25.27 -8.10
N PHE A 234 -0.50 24.06 -7.81
CA PHE A 234 -1.84 23.59 -8.18
C PHE A 234 -2.93 24.53 -7.64
N GLU A 235 -2.91 24.84 -6.35
CA GLU A 235 -3.87 25.76 -5.73
C GLU A 235 -3.72 27.18 -6.25
N LYS A 236 -2.50 27.63 -6.46
CA LYS A 236 -2.21 28.96 -7.03
C LYS A 236 -2.84 29.10 -8.41
N HIS A 237 -2.69 28.13 -9.30
CA HIS A 237 -3.28 28.19 -10.65
C HIS A 237 -4.80 28.27 -10.60
N ARG A 238 -5.45 27.54 -9.70
CA ARG A 238 -6.90 27.60 -9.50
C ARG A 238 -7.36 28.98 -8.99
N VAL A 239 -6.66 29.51 -7.99
CA VAL A 239 -6.96 30.86 -7.47
C VAL A 239 -6.75 31.93 -8.56
N GLN A 240 -5.65 31.89 -9.29
CA GLN A 240 -5.39 32.79 -10.40
C GLN A 240 -6.44 32.68 -11.52
N THR A 241 -6.96 31.49 -11.77
CA THR A 241 -8.06 31.29 -12.72
C THR A 241 -9.32 32.03 -12.27
N LEU A 242 -9.67 31.96 -10.99
CA LEU A 242 -10.82 32.70 -10.44
C LEU A 242 -10.60 34.21 -10.47
N GLU A 243 -9.41 34.68 -10.15
CA GLU A 243 -9.04 36.12 -10.24
C GLU A 243 -9.15 36.64 -11.67
N LYS A 244 -8.55 35.89 -12.61
CA LYS A 244 -8.59 36.26 -14.04
C LYS A 244 -10.01 36.21 -14.59
N ALA A 245 -10.80 35.21 -14.24
CA ALA A 245 -12.20 35.13 -14.64
C ALA A 245 -13.01 36.35 -14.16
N ALA A 246 -12.78 36.80 -12.92
CA ALA A 246 -13.40 38.01 -12.36
C ALA A 246 -12.96 39.26 -13.09
N GLU A 247 -11.65 39.37 -13.40
CA GLU A 247 -11.09 40.50 -14.14
C GLU A 247 -11.64 40.58 -15.57
N ASP A 248 -11.56 39.48 -16.32
CA ASP A 248 -12.02 39.42 -17.72
C ASP A 248 -13.53 39.68 -17.80
N PHE A 249 -14.31 39.10 -16.86
CA PHE A 249 -15.74 39.36 -16.76
C PHE A 249 -16.03 40.86 -16.55
N TYR A 250 -15.40 41.49 -15.55
CA TYR A 250 -15.65 42.88 -15.23
C TYR A 250 -15.19 43.81 -16.39
N ASN A 251 -14.03 43.52 -16.96
CA ASN A 251 -13.45 44.35 -18.02
C ASN A 251 -14.23 44.26 -19.35
N SER A 252 -14.86 43.11 -19.63
CA SER A 252 -15.71 42.94 -20.82
C SER A 252 -17.06 43.68 -20.76
N ARG A 253 -17.44 44.23 -19.59
CA ARG A 253 -18.73 44.93 -19.44
C ARG A 253 -18.70 46.34 -20.01
N ALA A 254 -19.84 46.78 -20.56
CA ALA A 254 -20.04 48.16 -20.97
C ALA A 254 -19.91 49.11 -19.77
N TRP A 255 -19.54 50.37 -20.01
CA TRP A 255 -19.28 51.33 -18.93
C TRP A 255 -20.48 51.54 -18.00
N TYR A 256 -21.71 51.57 -18.52
CA TYR A 256 -22.95 51.72 -17.73
C TYR A 256 -23.19 50.48 -16.83
N THR A 257 -22.85 49.28 -17.31
CA THR A 257 -22.94 48.07 -16.49
C THR A 257 -21.89 48.11 -15.37
N LYS A 258 -20.67 48.56 -15.66
CA LYS A 258 -19.62 48.74 -14.63
C LYS A 258 -20.05 49.72 -13.55
N LEU A 259 -20.71 50.82 -13.95
CA LEU A 259 -21.25 51.80 -13.00
C LEU A 259 -22.32 51.18 -12.10
N LEU A 260 -23.27 50.44 -12.67
CA LEU A 260 -24.29 49.71 -11.90
C LEU A 260 -23.68 48.67 -10.94
N LEU A 261 -22.73 47.89 -11.40
CA LEU A 261 -22.00 46.92 -10.57
C LEU A 261 -21.27 47.63 -9.42
N SER A 262 -20.58 48.72 -9.71
CA SER A 262 -19.84 49.52 -8.72
C SER A 262 -20.75 50.09 -7.64
N THR A 263 -21.93 50.64 -8.03
CA THR A 263 -22.91 51.15 -7.07
C THR A 263 -23.52 50.05 -6.20
N ALA A 264 -23.57 48.81 -6.71
CA ALA A 264 -23.96 47.62 -5.96
C ALA A 264 -22.81 46.99 -5.14
N GLY A 265 -21.62 47.61 -5.11
CA GLY A 265 -20.46 47.15 -4.37
C GLY A 265 -19.62 46.08 -5.09
N TYR A 266 -19.89 45.82 -6.38
CA TYR A 266 -19.16 44.85 -7.19
C TYR A 266 -18.10 45.53 -8.04
N ASN A 267 -16.86 45.13 -7.85
CA ASN A 267 -15.70 45.42 -8.69
C ASN A 267 -14.88 44.14 -8.91
N THR A 268 -13.85 44.21 -9.72
CA THR A 268 -12.96 43.05 -9.98
C THR A 268 -12.51 42.34 -8.68
N LYS A 269 -12.06 43.13 -7.71
CA LYS A 269 -11.52 42.62 -6.45
C LYS A 269 -12.60 41.95 -5.61
N SER A 270 -13.76 42.56 -5.41
CA SER A 270 -14.84 42.01 -4.60
C SER A 270 -15.45 40.75 -5.22
N ILE A 271 -15.52 40.66 -6.55
CA ILE A 271 -15.95 39.45 -7.27
C ILE A 271 -14.93 38.34 -7.05
N ALA A 272 -13.63 38.59 -7.26
CA ALA A 272 -12.57 37.62 -7.06
C ALA A 272 -12.53 37.10 -5.61
N GLU A 273 -12.56 38.00 -4.61
CA GLU A 273 -12.55 37.64 -3.20
C GLU A 273 -13.75 36.75 -2.82
N THR A 274 -14.93 37.04 -3.36
CA THR A 274 -16.13 36.21 -3.13
C THR A 274 -15.93 34.80 -3.71
N LEU A 275 -15.48 34.71 -4.96
CA LEU A 275 -15.22 33.41 -5.62
C LEU A 275 -14.18 32.59 -4.89
N ILE A 276 -13.06 33.20 -4.50
CA ILE A 276 -11.98 32.50 -3.79
C ILE A 276 -12.44 32.00 -2.42
N LYS A 277 -13.23 32.83 -1.71
CA LYS A 277 -13.79 32.44 -0.41
C LYS A 277 -14.71 31.25 -0.55
N GLU A 278 -15.66 31.28 -1.50
CA GLU A 278 -16.58 30.17 -1.75
C GLU A 278 -15.82 28.91 -2.20
N TYR A 279 -14.84 29.05 -3.10
CA TYR A 279 -13.96 27.96 -3.52
C TYR A 279 -13.30 27.28 -2.32
N LYS A 280 -12.60 28.05 -1.49
CA LYS A 280 -11.89 27.49 -0.32
C LYS A 280 -12.84 26.79 0.65
N THR A 281 -14.02 27.39 0.90
CA THR A 281 -15.02 26.80 1.80
C THR A 281 -15.53 25.45 1.28
N ILE A 282 -15.87 25.37 -0.02
CA ILE A 282 -16.39 24.14 -0.62
C ILE A 282 -15.32 23.07 -0.69
N VAL A 283 -14.09 23.44 -1.07
CA VAL A 283 -12.94 22.51 -1.08
C VAL A 283 -12.69 21.91 0.31
N GLU A 284 -12.69 22.75 1.34
CA GLU A 284 -12.49 22.29 2.71
C GLU A 284 -13.61 21.33 3.17
N GLN A 285 -14.87 21.68 2.94
CA GLN A 285 -16.01 20.84 3.29
C GLN A 285 -15.98 19.49 2.55
N ALA A 286 -15.68 19.49 1.26
CA ALA A 286 -15.60 18.25 0.47
C ALA A 286 -14.40 17.38 0.88
N ALA A 287 -13.24 17.99 1.20
CA ALA A 287 -12.09 17.27 1.72
C ALA A 287 -12.38 16.63 3.09
N GLN A 288 -13.07 17.37 3.98
CA GLN A 288 -13.52 16.85 5.28
C GLN A 288 -14.50 15.67 5.10
N ALA A 289 -15.46 15.79 4.17
CA ALA A 289 -16.39 14.71 3.85
C ALA A 289 -15.67 13.46 3.33
N THR A 290 -14.67 13.61 2.46
CA THR A 290 -13.84 12.50 1.97
C THR A 290 -13.10 11.81 3.11
N THR A 291 -12.45 12.59 3.98
CA THR A 291 -11.73 12.06 5.15
C THR A 291 -12.67 11.30 6.08
N PHE A 292 -13.84 11.87 6.36
CA PHE A 292 -14.85 11.24 7.22
C PHE A 292 -15.40 9.95 6.59
N LEU A 293 -15.66 9.94 5.28
CA LEU A 293 -16.09 8.75 4.55
C LEU A 293 -15.06 7.62 4.65
N ASN A 294 -13.79 7.92 4.37
CA ASN A 294 -12.71 6.93 4.46
C ASN A 294 -12.54 6.37 5.88
N ALA A 295 -12.66 7.22 6.91
CA ALA A 295 -12.62 6.80 8.31
C ALA A 295 -13.84 5.92 8.67
N SER A 296 -15.05 6.31 8.24
CA SER A 296 -16.28 5.58 8.49
C SER A 296 -16.28 4.20 7.83
N ILE A 297 -15.85 4.09 6.57
CA ILE A 297 -15.68 2.80 5.88
C ILE A 297 -14.65 1.94 6.62
N THR A 298 -13.51 2.49 7.01
CA THR A 298 -12.48 1.76 7.76
C THR A 298 -13.04 1.21 9.07
N SER A 299 -13.77 2.04 9.83
CA SER A 299 -14.40 1.61 11.08
C SER A 299 -15.43 0.50 10.87
N ALA A 300 -16.30 0.65 9.87
CA ALA A 300 -17.36 -0.32 9.58
C ALA A 300 -16.79 -1.67 9.10
N LEU A 301 -15.77 -1.65 8.23
CA LEU A 301 -15.07 -2.86 7.79
C LEU A 301 -14.38 -3.58 8.98
N ASN A 302 -13.71 -2.83 9.85
CA ASN A 302 -13.04 -3.39 11.04
C ASN A 302 -14.03 -4.03 12.03
N GLN A 303 -15.26 -3.53 12.12
CA GLN A 303 -16.32 -4.14 12.96
C GLN A 303 -16.76 -5.52 12.42
N VAL A 304 -16.79 -5.70 11.12
CA VAL A 304 -17.00 -7.02 10.49
C VAL A 304 -15.80 -7.94 10.74
N GLY A 305 -14.61 -7.37 10.79
CA GLY A 305 -13.36 -8.12 11.00
C GLY A 305 -12.86 -8.85 9.75
N GLY A 306 -11.91 -9.76 9.93
CA GLY A 306 -11.25 -10.49 8.85
C GLY A 306 -9.99 -9.78 8.37
N ASN A 307 -9.42 -10.28 7.27
CA ASN A 307 -8.20 -9.71 6.69
C ASN A 307 -8.52 -8.60 5.68
N ILE A 308 -8.40 -7.36 6.11
CA ILE A 308 -8.73 -6.17 5.32
C ILE A 308 -7.45 -5.37 5.10
N VAL A 309 -7.05 -5.24 3.83
CA VAL A 309 -5.91 -4.43 3.43
C VAL A 309 -6.43 -3.07 2.95
N ARG A 310 -6.27 -2.04 3.79
CA ARG A 310 -6.59 -0.65 3.41
C ARG A 310 -5.41 -0.06 2.64
N ILE A 311 -5.67 0.42 1.44
CA ILE A 311 -4.69 1.08 0.56
C ILE A 311 -4.99 2.57 0.56
N ASP A 312 -4.03 3.40 0.96
CA ASP A 312 -4.20 4.86 1.00
C ASP A 312 -4.00 5.50 -0.38
N THR A 313 -4.98 5.29 -1.26
CA THR A 313 -5.00 5.89 -2.61
C THR A 313 -5.25 7.40 -2.58
N ASP A 314 -5.90 7.92 -1.54
CA ASP A 314 -6.03 9.36 -1.32
C ASP A 314 -4.66 9.99 -1.02
N GLY A 315 -3.90 9.39 -0.11
CA GLY A 315 -2.53 9.79 0.18
C GLY A 315 -1.62 9.68 -1.04
N LEU A 316 -1.74 8.61 -1.85
CA LEU A 316 -0.98 8.44 -3.08
C LEU A 316 -1.27 9.58 -4.09
N LEU A 317 -2.54 9.90 -4.31
CA LEU A 317 -2.92 10.99 -5.22
C LEU A 317 -2.34 12.33 -4.73
N LYS A 318 -2.48 12.61 -3.44
CA LYS A 318 -1.90 13.80 -2.82
C LYS A 318 -0.38 13.85 -2.95
N ASP A 319 0.31 12.72 -2.80
CA ASP A 319 1.76 12.61 -2.96
C ASP A 319 2.19 12.90 -4.40
N MET A 320 1.48 12.36 -5.39
CA MET A 320 1.70 12.66 -6.82
C MET A 320 1.50 14.15 -7.14
N MET A 321 0.56 14.82 -6.48
CA MET A 321 0.33 16.26 -6.65
C MET A 321 1.35 17.11 -5.89
N THR A 322 1.91 16.60 -4.80
CA THR A 322 2.94 17.29 -4.01
C THR A 322 4.31 17.22 -4.69
N ARG A 323 4.61 16.11 -5.37
CA ARG A 323 5.90 15.82 -6.00
C ARG A 323 5.74 15.27 -7.43
N PRO A 324 5.01 15.99 -8.32
CA PRO A 324 4.62 15.44 -9.62
C PRO A 324 5.81 15.00 -10.47
N ALA A 325 6.92 15.73 -10.43
CA ALA A 325 8.11 15.41 -11.21
C ALA A 325 8.71 14.03 -10.85
N GLU A 326 8.62 13.61 -9.59
CA GLU A 326 9.10 12.27 -9.18
C GLU A 326 8.28 11.15 -9.83
N TYR A 327 7.03 11.41 -10.19
CA TYR A 327 6.14 10.49 -10.90
C TYR A 327 6.16 10.67 -12.43
N GLY A 328 7.03 11.56 -12.95
CA GLY A 328 7.09 11.88 -14.38
C GLY A 328 5.94 12.76 -14.87
N LEU A 329 5.27 13.47 -13.96
CA LEU A 329 4.17 14.38 -14.26
C LEU A 329 4.67 15.82 -14.34
N THR A 330 4.11 16.59 -15.30
CA THR A 330 4.38 18.02 -15.45
C THR A 330 3.15 18.88 -15.19
N ASN A 331 1.95 18.29 -15.23
CA ASN A 331 0.69 18.99 -14.99
C ASN A 331 -0.30 18.11 -14.23
N THR A 332 -0.88 18.67 -13.16
CA THR A 332 -1.85 17.99 -12.29
C THR A 332 -3.23 18.67 -12.27
N THR A 333 -3.45 19.65 -13.14
CA THR A 333 -4.66 20.48 -13.18
C THR A 333 -5.54 20.23 -14.39
N THR A 334 -4.98 19.71 -15.49
CA THR A 334 -5.73 19.51 -16.73
C THR A 334 -5.72 18.05 -17.19
N VAL A 335 -6.48 17.80 -18.26
CA VAL A 335 -6.76 16.47 -18.79
C VAL A 335 -5.99 16.17 -20.08
N VAL A 336 -5.76 14.90 -20.35
CA VAL A 336 -5.26 14.42 -21.66
C VAL A 336 -6.36 14.51 -22.70
N CYS A 337 -7.56 14.02 -22.40
CA CYS A 337 -8.70 13.93 -23.28
C CYS A 337 -9.74 14.98 -22.89
N LYS A 338 -10.23 15.76 -23.85
CA LYS A 338 -11.28 16.76 -23.58
C LYS A 338 -12.63 16.13 -23.19
N GLU A 339 -12.89 14.90 -23.64
CA GLU A 339 -14.13 14.18 -23.37
C GLU A 339 -13.88 13.00 -22.42
N SER A 340 -14.90 12.62 -21.63
CA SER A 340 -14.80 11.47 -20.75
C SER A 340 -14.63 10.17 -21.54
N THR A 341 -13.58 9.41 -21.24
CA THR A 341 -13.29 8.15 -21.91
C THR A 341 -14.20 7.00 -21.42
N ALA A 342 -14.80 7.13 -20.24
CA ALA A 342 -15.68 6.12 -19.65
C ALA A 342 -17.17 6.30 -20.06
N ASP A 343 -17.55 7.42 -20.70
CA ASP A 343 -18.92 7.66 -21.15
C ASP A 343 -19.20 6.95 -22.48
N PRO A 344 -20.24 6.08 -22.58
CA PRO A 344 -20.58 5.37 -23.81
C PRO A 344 -21.02 6.29 -24.94
N ALA A 345 -21.62 7.42 -24.60
CA ALA A 345 -22.07 8.40 -25.60
C ALA A 345 -20.91 9.23 -26.19
N LYS A 346 -19.73 9.15 -25.61
CA LYS A 346 -18.55 9.91 -26.03
C LYS A 346 -17.61 9.03 -26.88
N PRO A 347 -16.93 9.59 -27.87
CA PRO A 347 -15.92 8.83 -28.62
C PRO A 347 -14.74 8.47 -27.73
N ALA A 348 -14.06 7.37 -28.04
CA ALA A 348 -12.80 7.04 -27.40
C ALA A 348 -11.76 8.14 -27.68
N CYS A 349 -10.94 8.50 -26.68
CA CYS A 349 -9.85 9.45 -26.82
C CYS A 349 -8.72 8.83 -27.66
N LYS A 350 -8.64 9.19 -28.91
CA LYS A 350 -7.65 8.69 -29.86
C LYS A 350 -6.32 9.45 -29.70
N PRO A 351 -5.20 8.89 -30.18
CA PRO A 351 -3.89 9.54 -30.08
C PRO A 351 -3.85 10.97 -30.62
N GLU A 352 -4.55 11.26 -31.72
CA GLU A 352 -4.66 12.58 -32.33
C GLU A 352 -5.41 13.61 -31.46
N ASP A 353 -6.29 13.17 -30.57
CA ASP A 353 -7.07 14.01 -29.66
C ASP A 353 -6.38 14.24 -28.32
N GLN A 354 -5.19 13.67 -28.12
CA GLN A 354 -4.45 13.70 -26.86
C GLN A 354 -3.43 14.85 -26.84
N THR A 355 -3.36 15.51 -25.70
CA THR A 355 -2.34 16.53 -25.45
C THR A 355 -1.29 15.99 -24.49
N ALA A 356 0.01 15.93 -24.89
CA ALA A 356 1.15 15.55 -24.04
C ALA A 356 0.82 14.47 -22.99
N ALA A 357 0.30 13.34 -23.45
CA ALA A 357 -0.46 12.35 -22.67
C ALA A 357 0.26 11.82 -21.43
N SER A 358 1.54 11.47 -21.55
CA SER A 358 2.32 10.86 -20.47
C SER A 358 2.66 11.77 -19.30
N GLN A 359 2.41 13.07 -19.42
CA GLN A 359 2.85 14.09 -18.46
C GLN A 359 1.71 14.70 -17.64
N ARG A 360 0.47 14.26 -17.84
CA ARG A 360 -0.71 14.76 -17.11
C ARG A 360 -1.24 13.73 -16.14
N LEU A 361 -1.66 14.20 -14.96
CA LEU A 361 -2.21 13.34 -13.92
C LEU A 361 -3.57 12.74 -14.33
N PHE A 362 -4.42 13.50 -15.00
CA PHE A 362 -5.78 13.12 -15.34
C PHE A 362 -5.92 12.71 -16.81
N ALA A 363 -6.61 11.60 -17.04
CA ALA A 363 -7.01 11.16 -18.38
C ALA A 363 -8.15 12.02 -18.92
N ASP A 364 -9.19 12.23 -18.13
CA ASP A 364 -10.35 13.07 -18.39
C ASP A 364 -10.67 13.95 -17.16
N SER A 365 -11.82 14.60 -17.15
CA SER A 365 -12.18 15.54 -16.06
C SER A 365 -12.27 14.90 -14.67
N PHE A 366 -12.44 13.57 -14.59
CA PHE A 366 -12.67 12.88 -13.33
C PHE A 366 -11.66 11.77 -13.03
N HIS A 367 -11.11 11.11 -14.07
CA HIS A 367 -10.32 9.91 -13.92
C HIS A 367 -8.80 10.16 -14.02
N PRO A 368 -7.99 9.50 -13.17
CA PRO A 368 -6.54 9.56 -13.29
C PRO A 368 -6.05 8.89 -14.59
N GLY A 369 -4.88 9.31 -15.05
CA GLY A 369 -4.24 8.76 -16.25
C GLY A 369 -3.43 7.49 -15.98
N PRO A 370 -2.86 6.88 -17.02
CA PRO A 370 -2.10 5.62 -16.92
C PRO A 370 -0.92 5.66 -15.95
N THR A 371 -0.23 6.79 -15.84
CA THR A 371 0.86 6.97 -14.87
C THR A 371 0.36 6.77 -13.43
N ALA A 372 -0.81 7.33 -13.10
CA ALA A 372 -1.42 7.14 -11.79
C ALA A 372 -1.90 5.70 -11.59
N HIS A 373 -2.50 5.07 -12.59
CA HIS A 373 -2.90 3.67 -12.50
C HIS A 373 -1.70 2.73 -12.29
N LYS A 374 -0.57 2.98 -12.96
CA LYS A 374 0.65 2.21 -12.73
C LYS A 374 1.16 2.41 -11.30
N ALA A 375 1.21 3.65 -10.83
CA ALA A 375 1.61 3.96 -9.46
C ALA A 375 0.69 3.31 -8.42
N MET A 376 -0.64 3.30 -8.63
CA MET A 376 -1.60 2.61 -7.77
C MET A 376 -1.31 1.11 -7.67
N SER A 377 -1.07 0.44 -8.82
CA SER A 377 -0.73 -0.97 -8.85
C SER A 377 0.56 -1.26 -8.08
N ASP A 378 1.62 -0.47 -8.32
CA ASP A 378 2.90 -0.65 -7.63
C ASP A 378 2.78 -0.42 -6.12
N TYR A 379 1.96 0.56 -5.72
CA TYR A 379 1.69 0.83 -4.31
C TYR A 379 0.95 -0.33 -3.64
N ILE A 380 -0.09 -0.89 -4.27
CA ILE A 380 -0.80 -2.07 -3.79
C ILE A 380 0.17 -3.25 -3.64
N LEU A 381 0.99 -3.52 -4.66
CA LEU A 381 2.00 -4.59 -4.61
C LEU A 381 2.99 -4.38 -3.47
N ASN A 382 3.46 -3.14 -3.27
CA ASN A 382 4.36 -2.81 -2.16
C ASN A 382 3.71 -3.10 -0.80
N VAL A 383 2.45 -2.69 -0.59
CA VAL A 383 1.73 -2.95 0.67
C VAL A 383 1.51 -4.44 0.91
N LEU A 384 1.25 -5.23 -0.13
CA LEU A 384 1.05 -6.68 -0.02
C LEU A 384 2.35 -7.46 0.19
N GLN A 385 3.44 -7.02 -0.41
CA GLN A 385 4.71 -7.76 -0.41
C GLN A 385 5.56 -7.45 0.83
N THR A 386 5.61 -6.20 1.26
CA THR A 386 6.50 -5.78 2.35
C THR A 386 6.32 -6.58 3.65
N PRO A 387 5.09 -6.87 4.15
CA PRO A 387 4.93 -7.69 5.35
C PRO A 387 5.46 -9.12 5.20
N LYS A 388 5.38 -9.68 3.98
CA LYS A 388 5.92 -11.02 3.69
C LYS A 388 7.44 -11.00 3.71
N ASP A 389 8.05 -9.99 3.10
CA ASP A 389 9.50 -9.84 3.06
C ASP A 389 10.08 -9.55 4.46
N MET A 390 9.39 -8.76 5.28
CA MET A 390 9.77 -8.52 6.68
C MET A 390 9.59 -9.77 7.57
N GLY A 391 8.82 -10.73 7.15
CA GLY A 391 8.67 -12.02 7.85
C GLY A 391 9.99 -12.80 8.01
N ILE A 392 11.01 -12.53 7.16
CA ILE A 392 12.31 -13.19 7.24
C ILE A 392 13.13 -12.81 8.49
N LEU A 393 12.80 -11.69 9.16
CA LEU A 393 13.56 -11.22 10.32
C LEU A 393 13.66 -12.28 11.43
N THR A 394 12.55 -12.96 11.75
CA THR A 394 12.54 -14.08 12.71
C THR A 394 13.41 -15.25 12.25
N GLN A 395 13.38 -15.59 10.98
CA GLN A 395 14.16 -16.71 10.43
C GLN A 395 15.67 -16.42 10.49
N ILE A 396 16.07 -15.17 10.20
CA ILE A 396 17.49 -14.76 10.29
C ILE A 396 17.98 -14.91 11.74
N VAL A 397 17.20 -14.42 12.71
CA VAL A 397 17.57 -14.53 14.14
C VAL A 397 17.64 -16.00 14.58
N GLN A 398 16.68 -16.83 14.18
CA GLN A 398 16.70 -18.28 14.47
C GLN A 398 17.92 -18.95 13.88
N GLN A 399 18.26 -18.66 12.62
CA GLN A 399 19.45 -19.23 11.98
C GLN A 399 20.74 -18.82 12.72
N GLN A 400 20.87 -17.57 13.15
CA GLN A 400 22.01 -17.12 13.94
C GLN A 400 22.07 -17.79 15.31
N THR A 401 20.91 -18.00 15.93
CA THR A 401 20.75 -18.73 17.18
C THR A 401 21.25 -20.17 17.06
N GLU A 402 20.82 -20.87 16.02
CA GLU A 402 21.25 -22.25 15.73
C GLU A 402 22.75 -22.35 15.48
N LEU A 403 23.33 -21.44 14.71
CA LEU A 403 24.78 -21.42 14.45
C LEU A 403 25.60 -21.27 15.73
N ALA A 404 25.14 -20.45 16.68
CA ALA A 404 25.82 -20.30 17.96
C ALA A 404 25.66 -21.56 18.84
N LEU A 405 24.49 -22.20 18.79
CA LEU A 405 24.24 -23.46 19.50
C LEU A 405 25.09 -24.62 18.95
N ASP A 406 25.21 -24.71 17.63
CA ASP A 406 26.08 -25.66 16.94
C ASP A 406 27.54 -25.46 17.30
N PHE A 407 27.99 -24.21 17.42
CA PHE A 407 29.37 -23.91 17.83
C PHE A 407 29.68 -24.48 19.20
N ILE A 408 28.84 -24.18 20.23
CA ILE A 408 29.12 -24.67 21.59
C ILE A 408 29.03 -26.19 21.69
N ARG A 409 28.11 -26.82 20.97
CA ARG A 409 28.02 -28.30 20.91
C ARG A 409 29.25 -28.90 20.24
N THR A 410 29.69 -28.35 19.12
CA THR A 410 30.89 -28.80 18.41
C THR A 410 32.12 -28.68 19.29
N GLU A 411 32.28 -27.53 19.95
CA GLU A 411 33.41 -27.33 20.87
C GLU A 411 33.34 -28.24 22.10
N SER A 412 32.17 -28.50 22.61
CA SER A 412 31.97 -29.48 23.68
C SER A 412 32.38 -30.89 23.24
N ASN A 413 32.17 -31.26 21.96
CA ASN A 413 32.49 -32.59 21.45
C ASN A 413 33.94 -32.72 20.97
N ARG A 414 34.66 -31.64 20.69
CA ARG A 414 35.99 -31.62 20.02
C ARG A 414 37.07 -32.40 20.78
N HIS A 415 37.05 -32.45 22.12
CA HIS A 415 38.10 -32.99 22.95
C HIS A 415 37.89 -34.46 23.42
N ARG A 416 36.84 -35.14 22.99
CA ARG A 416 36.64 -36.54 23.35
C ARG A 416 37.73 -37.49 22.83
N LEU A 417 38.40 -37.12 21.75
CA LEU A 417 39.47 -37.90 21.13
C LEU A 417 40.85 -37.67 21.77
N GLN A 418 40.98 -36.71 22.69
CA GLN A 418 42.20 -36.46 23.44
C GLN A 418 42.06 -37.03 24.86
N GLN A 419 43.09 -37.72 25.34
CA GLN A 419 43.19 -38.12 26.76
C GLN A 419 43.16 -36.86 27.62
N GLN A 420 42.07 -36.62 28.34
CA GLN A 420 41.93 -35.47 29.20
C GLN A 420 42.55 -35.70 30.55
N SER A 421 43.27 -34.68 31.07
CA SER A 421 43.66 -34.63 32.49
C SER A 421 42.41 -34.58 33.39
N ALA A 422 42.51 -35.12 34.62
CA ALA A 422 41.38 -35.24 35.52
C ALA A 422 40.69 -33.90 35.84
N GLN A 423 41.37 -32.77 35.66
CA GLN A 423 40.85 -31.38 35.77
C GLN A 423 41.58 -30.45 34.80
N SER A 424 40.86 -29.67 34.02
CA SER A 424 41.42 -28.68 33.10
C SER A 424 40.48 -27.51 32.87
N ILE A 425 41.07 -26.39 32.48
CA ILE A 425 40.34 -25.23 31.94
C ILE A 425 40.97 -24.90 30.58
N ASP A 426 40.19 -25.05 29.53
CA ASP A 426 40.58 -24.73 28.19
C ASP A 426 39.89 -23.43 27.74
N THR A 427 40.65 -22.47 27.27
CA THR A 427 40.10 -21.25 26.65
C THR A 427 39.67 -21.51 25.21
N LEU A 428 38.59 -20.90 24.80
CA LEU A 428 38.04 -20.97 23.46
C LEU A 428 38.11 -19.59 22.80
N ALA A 429 38.66 -19.50 21.62
CA ALA A 429 38.56 -18.32 20.77
C ALA A 429 38.43 -18.79 19.31
N ALA A 430 37.42 -18.32 18.61
CA ALA A 430 37.22 -18.65 17.22
C ALA A 430 36.63 -17.47 16.45
N TYR A 431 37.12 -17.31 15.23
CA TYR A 431 36.54 -16.41 14.24
C TYR A 431 36.03 -17.26 13.08
N GLN A 432 34.77 -17.05 12.70
CA GLN A 432 34.15 -17.76 11.58
C GLN A 432 33.64 -16.74 10.57
N LYS A 433 34.03 -16.90 9.32
CA LYS A 433 33.50 -16.14 8.20
C LYS A 433 32.33 -16.90 7.58
N GLN A 434 31.24 -16.19 7.35
CA GLN A 434 30.00 -16.71 6.73
C GLN A 434 29.69 -15.90 5.47
N LYS A 435 28.75 -16.38 4.66
CA LYS A 435 28.25 -15.58 3.53
C LYS A 435 27.50 -14.36 4.07
N GLY A 436 27.97 -13.18 3.72
CA GLY A 436 27.38 -11.91 4.17
C GLY A 436 27.71 -11.54 5.62
N GLY A 437 28.61 -12.26 6.32
CA GLY A 437 28.87 -11.94 7.72
C GLY A 437 30.05 -12.65 8.35
N HIS A 438 30.15 -12.51 9.67
CA HIS A 438 31.16 -13.15 10.48
C HIS A 438 30.66 -13.33 11.93
N SER A 439 31.28 -14.24 12.64
CA SER A 439 31.09 -14.44 14.08
C SER A 439 32.43 -14.53 14.82
N LEU A 440 32.44 -13.97 16.03
CA LEU A 440 33.53 -14.06 16.99
C LEU A 440 32.98 -14.80 18.22
N HIS A 441 33.70 -15.81 18.67
CA HIS A 441 33.35 -16.61 19.81
C HIS A 441 34.51 -16.62 20.81
N VAL A 442 34.23 -16.33 22.09
CA VAL A 442 35.20 -16.36 23.18
C VAL A 442 34.57 -17.09 24.37
N GLY A 443 35.32 -17.99 24.97
CA GLY A 443 34.77 -18.77 26.08
C GLY A 443 35.78 -19.64 26.78
N ALA A 444 35.26 -20.52 27.62
CA ALA A 444 36.06 -21.51 28.33
C ALA A 444 35.29 -22.84 28.46
N LYS A 445 36.05 -23.93 28.51
CA LYS A 445 35.58 -25.24 28.92
C LYS A 445 36.27 -25.64 30.22
N VAL A 446 35.49 -26.12 31.16
CA VAL A 446 35.94 -26.60 32.45
C VAL A 446 35.64 -28.06 32.55
N GLN A 447 36.68 -28.88 32.62
CA GLN A 447 36.57 -30.29 32.94
C GLN A 447 36.67 -30.44 34.44
N PHE A 448 35.60 -30.86 35.13
CA PHE A 448 35.58 -31.03 36.58
C PHE A 448 36.20 -32.36 36.99
N ASN A 449 35.96 -33.39 36.21
CA ASN A 449 36.44 -34.76 36.34
C ASN A 449 36.33 -35.46 34.99
N PRO A 450 36.81 -36.69 34.78
CA PRO A 450 36.74 -37.38 33.48
C PRO A 450 35.34 -37.51 32.89
N GLN A 451 34.28 -37.39 33.67
CA GLN A 451 32.91 -37.54 33.21
C GLN A 451 32.18 -36.22 32.94
N TRP A 452 32.49 -35.14 33.65
CA TRP A 452 31.71 -33.89 33.58
C TRP A 452 32.48 -32.72 33.02
N GLN A 453 31.88 -32.08 32.02
CA GLN A 453 32.39 -30.86 31.37
C GLN A 453 31.32 -29.78 31.31
N LEU A 454 31.71 -28.55 31.61
CA LEU A 454 30.92 -27.33 31.39
C LEU A 454 31.61 -26.46 30.36
N ALA A 455 30.90 -25.98 29.36
CA ALA A 455 31.35 -24.97 28.44
C ALA A 455 30.53 -23.68 28.62
N LEU A 456 31.20 -22.54 28.53
CA LEU A 456 30.59 -21.21 28.54
C LEU A 456 31.19 -20.40 27.40
N VAL A 457 30.35 -19.85 26.52
CA VAL A 457 30.77 -19.11 25.32
C VAL A 457 29.95 -17.83 25.17
N ALA A 458 30.61 -16.70 25.02
CA ALA A 458 30.06 -15.46 24.54
C ALA A 458 30.37 -15.32 23.05
N SER A 459 29.37 -14.94 22.27
CA SER A 459 29.53 -14.79 20.82
C SER A 459 28.98 -13.45 20.35
N GLN A 460 29.64 -12.87 19.36
CA GLN A 460 29.13 -11.74 18.59
C GLN A 460 29.05 -12.16 17.13
N GLN A 461 27.89 -11.97 16.52
CA GLN A 461 27.66 -12.30 15.11
C GLN A 461 27.16 -11.06 14.38
N LYS A 462 27.67 -10.82 13.19
CA LYS A 462 27.18 -9.78 12.27
C LYS A 462 26.86 -10.42 10.94
N GLN A 463 25.74 -10.02 10.35
CA GLN A 463 25.32 -10.53 9.06
C GLN A 463 24.53 -9.48 8.29
N ASP A 464 24.82 -9.38 6.99
CA ASP A 464 24.09 -8.61 6.02
C ASP A 464 23.32 -9.57 5.11
N VAL A 465 22.00 -9.38 5.02
CA VAL A 465 21.10 -10.20 4.20
C VAL A 465 20.33 -9.29 3.27
N GLN A 466 20.28 -9.64 2.00
CA GLN A 466 19.41 -8.98 1.03
C GLN A 466 18.21 -9.89 0.71
N GLN A 467 17.01 -9.37 0.90
CA GLN A 467 15.75 -10.04 0.57
C GLN A 467 14.91 -9.12 -0.32
N GLY A 468 14.83 -9.46 -1.60
CA GLY A 468 14.14 -8.60 -2.57
C GLY A 468 14.71 -7.19 -2.58
N LEU A 469 13.91 -6.20 -2.22
CA LEU A 469 14.28 -4.78 -2.14
C LEU A 469 14.63 -4.32 -0.71
N ILE A 470 14.84 -5.27 0.21
CA ILE A 470 15.17 -4.99 1.61
C ILE A 470 16.59 -5.46 1.89
N ASN A 471 17.42 -4.57 2.43
CA ASN A 471 18.69 -4.89 3.03
C ASN A 471 18.52 -4.98 4.54
N ILE A 472 18.98 -6.06 5.15
CA ILE A 472 18.85 -6.34 6.58
C ILE A 472 20.26 -6.51 7.15
N ASN A 473 20.62 -5.65 8.09
CA ASN A 473 21.86 -5.77 8.86
C ASN A 473 21.52 -6.25 10.27
N THR A 474 22.25 -7.27 10.75
CA THR A 474 22.04 -7.84 12.09
C THR A 474 23.29 -7.79 12.92
N GLN A 475 23.12 -7.48 14.22
CA GLN A 475 24.14 -7.57 15.24
C GLN A 475 23.61 -8.40 16.40
N ASN A 476 24.05 -9.65 16.47
CA ASN A 476 23.61 -10.61 17.48
C ASN A 476 24.67 -10.81 18.56
N ARG A 477 24.28 -10.72 19.82
CA ARG A 477 25.08 -11.02 21.00
C ARG A 477 24.50 -12.23 21.70
N VAL A 478 25.32 -13.24 21.92
CA VAL A 478 24.87 -14.54 22.40
C VAL A 478 25.68 -14.95 23.61
N LEU A 479 25.02 -15.48 24.61
CA LEU A 479 25.62 -16.21 25.71
C LEU A 479 25.10 -17.64 25.70
N SER A 480 26.01 -18.60 25.59
CA SER A 480 25.68 -20.03 25.53
C SER A 480 26.40 -20.79 26.62
N THR A 481 25.75 -21.77 27.19
CA THR A 481 26.33 -22.73 28.13
C THR A 481 25.97 -24.16 27.73
N ALA A 482 26.89 -25.10 27.91
CA ALA A 482 26.62 -26.52 27.67
C ALA A 482 27.23 -27.37 28.78
N LEU A 483 26.42 -28.26 29.37
CA LEU A 483 26.84 -29.26 30.33
C LEU A 483 26.82 -30.61 29.66
N ARG A 484 27.93 -31.38 29.76
CA ARG A 484 28.05 -32.71 29.16
C ARG A 484 28.53 -33.71 30.18
N TYR A 485 27.92 -34.90 30.12
CA TYR A 485 28.36 -36.11 30.81
C TYR A 485 28.96 -37.10 29.79
N ASP A 486 30.15 -37.60 30.06
CA ASP A 486 30.86 -38.57 29.26
C ASP A 486 30.94 -39.91 29.95
N ALA A 487 30.57 -40.99 29.27
CA ALA A 487 30.87 -42.35 29.57
C ALA A 487 31.87 -42.92 28.55
N ASP A 488 32.24 -44.20 28.66
CA ASP A 488 33.29 -44.78 27.80
C ASP A 488 33.00 -44.63 26.31
N ASN A 489 31.80 -44.99 25.89
CA ASN A 489 31.40 -44.99 24.48
C ASN A 489 30.24 -44.07 24.15
N TRP A 490 29.59 -43.44 25.13
CA TRP A 490 28.46 -42.54 24.89
C TRP A 490 28.60 -41.28 25.72
N TRP A 491 27.84 -40.25 25.33
CA TRP A 491 27.73 -39.02 26.05
C TRP A 491 26.32 -38.45 25.94
N LEU A 492 25.96 -37.65 26.93
CA LEU A 492 24.72 -36.88 26.95
C LEU A 492 25.04 -35.48 27.41
N GLY A 493 24.42 -34.49 26.76
CA GLY A 493 24.59 -33.07 27.16
C GLY A 493 23.34 -32.27 26.96
N SER A 494 23.33 -31.14 27.64
CA SER A 494 22.33 -30.08 27.46
C SER A 494 23.02 -28.76 27.16
N ALA A 495 22.37 -27.90 26.37
CA ALA A 495 22.81 -26.56 26.09
C ALA A 495 21.67 -25.57 26.35
N LEU A 496 22.03 -24.41 26.91
CA LEU A 496 21.14 -23.26 27.10
C LEU A 496 21.78 -22.05 26.43
N GLN A 497 20.95 -21.22 25.82
CA GLN A 497 21.41 -20.04 25.11
C GLN A 497 20.41 -18.90 25.23
N VAL A 498 20.92 -17.71 25.45
CA VAL A 498 20.19 -16.45 25.36
C VAL A 498 20.89 -15.54 24.37
N ASN A 499 20.12 -14.84 23.57
CA ASN A 499 20.66 -13.87 22.64
C ASN A 499 19.78 -12.63 22.50
N ASN A 500 20.45 -11.52 22.23
CA ASN A 500 19.85 -10.26 21.86
C ASN A 500 20.40 -9.84 20.50
N THR A 501 19.50 -9.51 19.58
CA THR A 501 19.84 -9.13 18.21
C THR A 501 19.26 -7.77 17.89
N THR A 502 20.11 -6.83 17.47
CA THR A 502 19.66 -5.59 16.83
C THR A 502 19.55 -5.84 15.33
N LEU A 503 18.42 -5.45 14.75
CA LEU A 503 18.10 -5.61 13.34
C LEU A 503 17.86 -4.22 12.74
N THR A 504 18.62 -3.86 11.72
CA THR A 504 18.40 -2.63 10.93
C THR A 504 17.95 -3.03 9.54
N THR A 505 16.90 -2.39 9.03
CA THR A 505 16.36 -2.65 7.69
C THR A 505 16.37 -1.39 6.86
N ASP A 506 16.83 -1.50 5.60
CA ASP A 506 16.74 -0.47 4.57
C ASP A 506 15.98 -1.02 3.37
N ARG A 507 14.84 -0.42 3.06
CA ARG A 507 13.92 -0.86 2.02
C ARG A 507 13.74 0.21 0.96
N VAL A 508 13.72 -0.21 -0.30
CA VAL A 508 13.36 0.62 -1.45
C VAL A 508 11.99 0.20 -1.97
N ALA A 509 11.09 1.17 -2.19
CA ALA A 509 9.81 0.96 -2.85
C ALA A 509 9.76 1.80 -4.13
N TYR A 510 9.44 1.16 -5.24
CA TYR A 510 9.20 1.82 -6.53
C TYR A 510 7.70 1.95 -6.73
N ILE A 511 7.23 3.19 -6.89
CA ILE A 511 5.82 3.53 -7.08
C ILE A 511 5.71 4.34 -8.38
N GLY A 512 5.38 3.68 -9.49
CA GLY A 512 5.52 4.26 -10.81
C GLY A 512 6.98 4.63 -11.10
N HIS A 513 7.24 5.88 -11.36
CA HIS A 513 8.60 6.43 -11.55
C HIS A 513 9.26 6.89 -10.26
N SER A 514 8.49 7.04 -9.17
CA SER A 514 9.01 7.53 -7.90
C SER A 514 9.71 6.42 -7.11
N THR A 515 10.77 6.82 -6.40
CA THR A 515 11.54 5.93 -5.52
C THR A 515 11.43 6.41 -4.08
N HIS A 516 10.96 5.53 -3.20
CA HIS A 516 10.80 5.79 -1.78
C HIS A 516 11.77 4.91 -0.99
N GLN A 517 12.49 5.51 -0.06
CA GLN A 517 13.41 4.80 0.84
C GLN A 517 12.83 4.78 2.25
N GLN A 518 12.86 3.61 2.88
CA GLN A 518 12.41 3.41 4.24
C GLN A 518 13.50 2.73 5.04
N SER A 519 13.72 3.15 6.27
CA SER A 519 14.63 2.51 7.21
C SER A 519 13.93 2.24 8.53
N ALA A 520 14.33 1.17 9.21
CA ALA A 520 13.83 0.86 10.55
C ALA A 520 14.89 0.12 11.36
N GLU A 521 14.74 0.20 12.67
CA GLU A 521 15.52 -0.56 13.64
C GLU A 521 14.58 -1.26 14.60
N THR A 522 14.90 -2.52 14.94
CA THR A 522 14.16 -3.31 15.92
C THR A 522 15.10 -4.23 16.67
N GLU A 523 14.63 -4.74 17.80
CA GLU A 523 15.34 -5.70 18.61
C GLU A 523 14.63 -7.04 18.64
N SER A 524 15.42 -8.09 18.81
CA SER A 524 14.92 -9.45 18.98
C SER A 524 15.62 -10.12 20.14
N GLU A 525 14.85 -10.79 20.95
CA GLU A 525 15.35 -11.66 22.02
C GLU A 525 15.04 -13.12 21.67
N SER A 526 16.00 -14.02 21.93
CA SER A 526 15.75 -15.44 21.79
C SER A 526 16.29 -16.23 22.97
N PHE A 527 15.55 -17.27 23.30
CA PHE A 527 15.95 -18.28 24.26
C PHE A 527 15.92 -19.66 23.59
N SER A 528 17.00 -20.41 23.75
CA SER A 528 17.11 -21.77 23.21
C SER A 528 17.55 -22.75 24.29
N MET A 529 16.98 -23.94 24.23
CA MET A 529 17.43 -25.12 24.98
C MET A 529 17.65 -26.28 24.03
N GLY A 530 18.71 -27.03 24.26
CA GLY A 530 19.05 -28.19 23.44
C GLY A 530 19.47 -29.38 24.31
N LEU A 531 19.16 -30.57 23.85
CA LEU A 531 19.70 -31.82 24.32
C LEU A 531 20.50 -32.47 23.22
N PHE A 532 21.66 -33.00 23.52
CA PHE A 532 22.46 -33.72 22.54
C PHE A 532 23.05 -34.97 23.16
N ALA A 533 23.12 -36.02 22.36
CA ALA A 533 23.67 -37.28 22.78
C ALA A 533 24.50 -37.92 21.65
N GLY A 534 25.40 -38.78 21.97
CA GLY A 534 26.11 -39.51 20.95
C GLY A 534 26.68 -40.81 21.46
N TYR A 535 26.96 -41.70 20.50
CA TYR A 535 27.61 -42.97 20.74
C TYR A 535 28.77 -43.14 19.75
N GLU A 536 29.94 -43.56 20.24
CA GLU A 536 31.15 -43.73 19.46
C GLU A 536 31.60 -45.21 19.44
N TRP A 537 31.81 -45.71 18.22
CA TRP A 537 32.48 -46.97 17.99
C TRP A 537 33.97 -46.72 17.76
N LYS A 538 34.82 -47.33 18.58
CA LYS A 538 36.27 -47.17 18.49
C LYS A 538 36.88 -48.38 17.78
N PHE A 539 37.51 -48.15 16.63
CA PHE A 539 38.26 -49.14 15.86
C PHE A 539 39.74 -48.70 15.87
N LYS A 540 40.64 -49.47 16.31
CA LYS A 540 42.11 -49.20 16.42
C LYS A 540 42.56 -47.76 16.07
N ALA A 541 42.46 -47.36 14.82
CA ALA A 541 42.84 -46.01 14.34
C ALA A 541 41.66 -45.14 13.86
N LEU A 542 40.44 -45.63 13.99
CA LEU A 542 39.24 -44.95 13.49
C LEU A 542 38.15 -44.92 14.57
N GLY A 543 37.57 -43.78 14.86
CA GLY A 543 36.37 -43.60 15.64
C GLY A 543 35.23 -43.14 14.75
N ILE A 544 34.07 -43.80 14.85
CA ILE A 544 32.83 -43.38 14.19
C ILE A 544 31.82 -43.06 15.29
N ALA A 545 31.26 -41.84 15.22
CA ALA A 545 30.24 -41.42 16.19
C ALA A 545 28.92 -41.12 15.48
N LEU A 546 27.82 -41.56 16.07
CA LEU A 546 26.48 -41.13 15.78
C LEU A 546 26.09 -40.06 16.82
N ILE A 547 25.64 -38.90 16.35
CA ILE A 547 25.22 -37.78 17.21
C ILE A 547 23.76 -37.49 16.89
N ALA A 548 22.94 -37.31 17.91
CA ALA A 548 21.57 -36.86 17.83
C ALA A 548 21.40 -35.63 18.70
N ASP A 549 20.67 -34.65 18.22
CA ASP A 549 20.35 -33.42 18.94
C ASP A 549 18.90 -33.00 18.75
N LEU A 550 18.34 -32.39 19.77
CA LEU A 550 16.99 -31.85 19.81
C LEU A 550 17.07 -30.43 20.39
N ASN A 551 16.55 -29.46 19.65
CA ASN A 551 16.54 -28.07 20.06
C ASN A 551 15.12 -27.54 20.13
N LYS A 552 14.91 -26.60 21.04
CA LYS A 552 13.71 -25.77 21.11
C LYS A 552 14.12 -24.32 21.27
N THR A 553 13.68 -23.48 20.33
CA THR A 553 13.99 -22.04 20.32
C THR A 553 12.69 -21.25 20.35
N LYS A 554 12.66 -20.22 21.22
CA LYS A 554 11.64 -19.15 21.19
C LYS A 554 12.34 -17.87 20.78
N THR A 555 11.81 -17.20 19.74
CA THR A 555 12.30 -15.93 19.23
C THR A 555 11.19 -14.90 19.30
N ASP A 556 11.44 -13.79 19.95
CA ASP A 556 10.55 -12.63 20.03
C ASP A 556 11.21 -11.47 19.27
N VAL A 557 10.53 -10.92 18.27
CA VAL A 557 10.92 -9.70 17.57
C VAL A 557 9.99 -8.58 18.01
N ALA A 558 10.55 -7.48 18.48
CA ALA A 558 9.78 -6.32 18.92
C ALA A 558 9.02 -5.67 17.76
N GLY A 559 7.88 -5.05 18.04
CA GLY A 559 7.17 -4.23 17.07
C GLY A 559 7.96 -2.97 16.72
N PHE A 560 7.91 -2.54 15.45
CA PHE A 560 8.67 -1.40 14.98
C PHE A 560 7.95 -0.63 13.87
N GLY A 561 8.36 0.62 13.66
CA GLY A 561 7.89 1.46 12.57
C GLY A 561 9.04 1.97 11.71
N GLU A 562 8.79 2.08 10.41
CA GLU A 562 9.71 2.74 9.50
C GLU A 562 9.80 4.24 9.82
N GLN A 563 10.98 4.84 9.65
CA GLN A 563 11.29 6.19 10.15
C GLN A 563 11.01 7.28 9.13
N ASN A 564 11.18 6.99 7.84
CA ASN A 564 11.00 8.00 6.80
C ASN A 564 9.50 8.21 6.54
N ARG A 565 9.03 9.44 6.76
CA ARG A 565 7.63 9.79 6.53
C ARG A 565 7.28 9.70 5.05
N GLY A 566 6.11 9.20 4.73
CA GLY A 566 5.60 9.08 3.36
C GLY A 566 4.57 7.99 3.21
N ILE A 567 4.00 7.86 2.02
CA ILE A 567 2.94 6.88 1.71
C ILE A 567 3.39 5.42 1.86
N THR A 568 4.68 5.14 1.73
CA THR A 568 5.25 3.79 1.83
C THR A 568 5.68 3.42 3.25
N GLN A 569 5.56 4.32 4.24
CA GLN A 569 5.89 4.07 5.63
C GLN A 569 4.94 3.02 6.23
N MET A 570 5.52 2.01 6.89
CA MET A 570 4.77 0.92 7.51
C MET A 570 5.12 0.74 8.99
N GLN A 571 4.19 0.13 9.72
CA GLN A 571 4.38 -0.31 11.09
C GLN A 571 4.16 -1.80 11.18
N PHE A 572 5.00 -2.47 11.93
CA PHE A 572 4.99 -3.92 12.11
C PHE A 572 4.75 -4.26 13.58
N ALA A 573 3.79 -5.14 13.82
CA ALA A 573 3.50 -5.63 15.16
C ALA A 573 4.64 -6.55 15.66
N ALA A 574 4.76 -6.65 16.99
CA ALA A 574 5.65 -7.63 17.61
C ALA A 574 5.27 -9.06 17.18
N ARG A 575 6.29 -9.91 17.02
CA ARG A 575 6.10 -11.28 16.56
C ARG A 575 6.87 -12.27 17.43
N THR A 576 6.21 -13.35 17.83
CA THR A 576 6.81 -14.50 18.53
C THR A 576 6.78 -15.71 17.64
N GLU A 577 7.90 -16.42 17.54
CA GLU A 577 8.01 -17.68 16.83
C GLU A 577 8.67 -18.75 17.72
N LYS A 578 8.18 -19.97 17.66
CA LYS A 578 8.69 -21.12 18.42
C LYS A 578 8.98 -22.25 17.43
N VAL A 579 10.20 -22.75 17.46
CA VAL A 579 10.67 -23.85 16.63
C VAL A 579 11.20 -24.98 17.52
#